data_7ae9f4e38bb8eaccb6be60ed100f8c3f
#
_entry.id   7ae9f4e38bb8eaccb6be60ed100f8c3f
#
_cell.length_a   1.000
_cell.length_b   1.000
_cell.length_c   1.000
_cell.angle_alpha   90.00
_cell.angle_beta   90.00
_cell.angle_gamma   90.00
#
_symmetry.space_group_name_H-M   'P 1'
#
loop_
_entity.id
_entity.type
_entity.pdbx_description
1 polymer ?
#
loop_
_entity_poly.entity_id
_entity_poly.type
_entity_poly.pdbx_seq_one_letter_code
_entity_poly.pdbx_strand_id
1 'polypeptide(L)'
;MIRESIIKLSKKQNLTYLEAEEVMDEIMSGKATPVQMSAYLTALALKGETIDEITASAAGMRAHCIKLLHDMDVLEIVGTGGDGSNSFNISTTASLVIAAGGVPVAKHGNRAASSKSGAADVLEALGVKITIPPEKSQELLEKIGICFLFAQNYHIAMKYVAPIRKELGIRTVFNILGPLSNPAGANMELMGVYDEALVQPLAQVMANLGVTRGMVVFGQDSLDEISMSAPTSVCEIKDGKFTSYVLTPEQFGYKRCQKEELQGGTPQENAAITRAILEGQETGAKRQAVCLNAGAALYIAGKADDLASGVKLAEELIDSGAALKKLEEFIEMSNME
;
A
#
# COMPACT_ATOMS: atom_id res chain seq x y z
N MET A 1 10.14 -29.19 0.44
CA MET A 1 10.51 -28.13 1.42
C MET A 1 9.39 -27.77 2.40
N ILE A 2 8.12 -27.53 1.98
CA ILE A 2 7.04 -27.07 2.89
C ILE A 2 6.79 -27.98 4.11
N ARG A 3 6.91 -29.31 3.96
CA ARG A 3 6.71 -30.25 5.06
C ARG A 3 7.78 -30.11 6.15
N GLU A 4 9.03 -29.98 5.77
CA GLU A 4 10.16 -29.78 6.68
C GLU A 4 10.04 -28.42 7.41
N SER A 5 9.62 -27.40 6.67
CA SER A 5 9.39 -26.05 7.22
C SER A 5 8.26 -26.07 8.25
N ILE A 6 7.16 -26.77 8.01
CA ILE A 6 6.08 -26.95 9.00
C ILE A 6 6.63 -27.59 10.28
N ILE A 7 7.48 -28.62 10.17
CA ILE A 7 8.09 -29.28 11.34
C ILE A 7 8.99 -28.30 12.13
N LYS A 8 9.77 -27.45 11.45
CA LYS A 8 10.59 -26.41 12.11
C LYS A 8 9.71 -25.39 12.82
N LEU A 9 8.72 -24.83 12.12
CA LEU A 9 7.80 -23.82 12.66
C LEU A 9 6.99 -24.34 13.86
N SER A 10 6.57 -25.63 13.85
CA SER A 10 5.86 -26.24 14.98
C SER A 10 6.72 -26.33 16.26
N LYS A 11 8.05 -26.27 16.10
CA LYS A 11 9.01 -26.18 17.21
C LYS A 11 9.43 -24.74 17.53
N LYS A 12 8.72 -23.75 16.98
CA LYS A 12 9.03 -22.31 17.07
C LYS A 12 10.43 -21.93 16.55
N GLN A 13 10.96 -22.70 15.61
CA GLN A 13 12.24 -22.41 14.94
C GLN A 13 12.01 -21.51 13.73
N ASN A 14 12.90 -20.56 13.51
CA ASN A 14 12.86 -19.69 12.35
C ASN A 14 13.30 -20.45 11.09
N LEU A 15 12.71 -20.08 9.97
CA LEU A 15 13.20 -20.48 8.66
C LEU A 15 14.32 -19.54 8.22
N THR A 16 15.25 -20.07 7.45
CA THR A 16 16.19 -19.23 6.69
C THR A 16 15.44 -18.57 5.53
N TYR A 17 16.04 -17.53 4.95
CA TYR A 17 15.52 -16.89 3.75
C TYR A 17 15.23 -17.91 2.64
N LEU A 18 16.19 -18.79 2.33
CA LEU A 18 16.05 -19.81 1.27
C LEU A 18 14.90 -20.81 1.56
N GLU A 19 14.76 -21.25 2.79
CA GLU A 19 13.68 -22.17 3.16
C GLU A 19 12.30 -21.51 2.98
N ALA A 20 12.16 -20.23 3.37
CA ALA A 20 10.92 -19.50 3.23
C ALA A 20 10.60 -19.19 1.75
N GLU A 21 11.63 -18.86 0.94
CA GLU A 21 11.50 -18.61 -0.49
C GLU A 21 11.05 -19.88 -1.23
N GLU A 22 11.67 -21.02 -0.97
CA GLU A 22 11.29 -22.31 -1.58
C GLU A 22 9.86 -22.72 -1.21
N VAL A 23 9.42 -22.49 0.04
CA VAL A 23 8.04 -22.76 0.43
C VAL A 23 7.09 -21.84 -0.32
N MET A 24 7.43 -20.57 -0.48
CA MET A 24 6.59 -19.64 -1.24
C MET A 24 6.51 -20.05 -2.71
N ASP A 25 7.62 -20.53 -3.33
CA ASP A 25 7.61 -21.10 -4.68
C ASP A 25 6.67 -22.31 -4.79
N GLU A 26 6.72 -23.24 -3.82
CA GLU A 26 5.81 -24.39 -3.81
C GLU A 26 4.33 -23.95 -3.72
N ILE A 27 4.03 -22.92 -2.92
CA ILE A 27 2.69 -22.37 -2.76
C ILE A 27 2.23 -21.67 -4.05
N MET A 28 3.03 -20.73 -4.57
CA MET A 28 2.68 -19.93 -5.73
C MET A 28 2.66 -20.72 -7.04
N SER A 29 3.41 -21.82 -7.14
CA SER A 29 3.33 -22.78 -8.27
C SER A 29 2.21 -23.81 -8.14
N GLY A 30 1.43 -23.79 -7.05
CA GLY A 30 0.32 -24.72 -6.82
C GLY A 30 0.77 -26.16 -6.49
N LYS A 31 2.02 -26.36 -6.09
CA LYS A 31 2.57 -27.66 -5.69
C LYS A 31 2.18 -28.05 -4.25
N ALA A 32 1.97 -27.05 -3.38
CA ALA A 32 1.55 -27.28 -2.01
C ALA A 32 0.07 -27.67 -1.92
N THR A 33 -0.26 -28.64 -1.09
CA THR A 33 -1.65 -29.02 -0.85
C THR A 33 -2.35 -28.00 0.08
N PRO A 34 -3.70 -27.92 0.06
CA PRO A 34 -4.44 -27.04 1.00
C PRO A 34 -4.10 -27.32 2.47
N VAL A 35 -3.92 -28.57 2.85
CA VAL A 35 -3.54 -28.95 4.23
C VAL A 35 -2.15 -28.44 4.58
N GLN A 36 -1.19 -28.56 3.67
CA GLN A 36 0.17 -28.06 3.87
C GLN A 36 0.18 -26.51 3.98
N MET A 37 -0.54 -25.83 3.09
CA MET A 37 -0.66 -24.37 3.15
C MET A 37 -1.28 -23.90 4.46
N SER A 38 -2.39 -24.51 4.89
CA SER A 38 -3.05 -24.18 6.17
C SER A 38 -2.11 -24.39 7.36
N ALA A 39 -1.40 -25.53 7.41
CA ALA A 39 -0.46 -25.83 8.49
C ALA A 39 0.72 -24.84 8.50
N TYR A 40 1.30 -24.54 7.34
CA TYR A 40 2.41 -23.59 7.20
C TYR A 40 2.02 -22.20 7.64
N LEU A 41 0.94 -21.65 7.09
CA LEU A 41 0.49 -20.29 7.40
C LEU A 41 0.11 -20.12 8.88
N THR A 42 -0.55 -21.14 9.46
CA THR A 42 -0.92 -21.12 10.87
C THR A 42 0.32 -21.21 11.77
N ALA A 43 1.24 -22.13 11.48
CA ALA A 43 2.45 -22.31 12.29
C ALA A 43 3.37 -21.06 12.22
N LEU A 44 3.50 -20.44 11.04
CA LEU A 44 4.27 -19.23 10.85
C LEU A 44 3.65 -18.05 11.62
N ALA A 45 2.34 -17.86 11.53
CA ALA A 45 1.62 -16.82 12.27
C ALA A 45 1.71 -16.98 13.79
N LEU A 46 1.59 -18.22 14.31
CA LEU A 46 1.70 -18.51 15.73
C LEU A 46 3.13 -18.35 16.29
N LYS A 47 4.13 -18.56 15.45
CA LYS A 47 5.53 -18.30 15.81
C LYS A 47 5.84 -16.80 15.81
N GLY A 48 5.26 -16.06 14.90
CA GLY A 48 5.62 -14.70 14.52
C GLY A 48 6.71 -14.70 13.44
N GLU A 49 6.48 -13.96 12.36
CA GLU A 49 7.35 -13.89 11.20
C GLU A 49 8.63 -13.10 11.50
N THR A 50 9.76 -13.57 11.00
CA THR A 50 11.03 -12.81 11.01
C THR A 50 11.16 -11.94 9.76
N ILE A 51 12.06 -10.96 9.78
CA ILE A 51 12.38 -10.10 8.62
C ILE A 51 12.76 -10.96 7.41
N ASP A 52 13.60 -11.99 7.59
CA ASP A 52 14.02 -12.89 6.51
C ASP A 52 12.85 -13.67 5.93
N GLU A 53 11.97 -14.20 6.78
CA GLU A 53 10.78 -14.95 6.35
C GLU A 53 9.80 -14.07 5.58
N ILE A 54 9.59 -12.82 6.02
CA ILE A 54 8.73 -11.85 5.31
C ILE A 54 9.37 -11.45 3.98
N THR A 55 10.67 -11.12 3.99
CA THR A 55 11.41 -10.72 2.79
C THR A 55 11.37 -11.82 1.73
N ALA A 56 11.67 -13.06 2.12
CA ALA A 56 11.63 -14.21 1.22
C ALA A 56 10.23 -14.49 0.67
N SER A 57 9.22 -14.38 1.53
CA SER A 57 7.82 -14.55 1.11
C SER A 57 7.39 -13.49 0.09
N ALA A 58 7.77 -12.23 0.29
CA ALA A 58 7.50 -11.15 -0.65
C ALA A 58 8.26 -11.33 -1.97
N ALA A 59 9.54 -11.71 -1.90
CA ALA A 59 10.36 -11.99 -3.09
C ALA A 59 9.76 -13.14 -3.92
N GLY A 60 9.35 -14.23 -3.28
CA GLY A 60 8.68 -15.35 -3.92
C GLY A 60 7.36 -14.93 -4.57
N MET A 61 6.55 -14.08 -3.91
CA MET A 61 5.32 -13.55 -4.48
C MET A 61 5.59 -12.66 -5.70
N ARG A 62 6.62 -11.78 -5.65
CA ARG A 62 7.07 -10.95 -6.78
C ARG A 62 7.59 -11.79 -7.97
N ALA A 63 8.24 -12.93 -7.71
CA ALA A 63 8.73 -13.83 -8.74
C ALA A 63 7.61 -14.47 -9.55
N HIS A 64 6.43 -14.65 -8.96
CA HIS A 64 5.25 -15.25 -9.56
C HIS A 64 4.19 -14.24 -10.04
N CYS A 65 4.45 -12.94 -9.98
CA CYS A 65 3.54 -11.93 -10.52
C CYS A 65 3.83 -11.61 -11.99
N ILE A 66 2.83 -11.08 -12.68
CA ILE A 66 3.04 -10.41 -13.97
C ILE A 66 3.73 -9.08 -13.67
N LYS A 67 4.93 -8.87 -14.18
CA LYS A 67 5.70 -7.65 -13.93
C LYS A 67 5.27 -6.53 -14.85
N LEU A 68 5.15 -5.32 -14.32
CA LEU A 68 5.09 -4.10 -15.10
C LEU A 68 6.53 -3.63 -15.38
N LEU A 69 6.94 -3.63 -16.65
CA LEU A 69 8.31 -3.25 -17.03
C LEU A 69 8.39 -1.74 -17.30
N HIS A 70 9.33 -1.05 -16.70
CA HIS A 70 9.61 0.38 -16.88
C HIS A 70 11.04 0.70 -16.42
N ASP A 71 11.55 1.88 -16.81
CA ASP A 71 12.88 2.39 -16.44
C ASP A 71 12.80 3.63 -15.51
N MET A 72 11.66 3.84 -14.85
CA MET A 72 11.40 5.01 -13.99
C MET A 72 11.57 4.69 -12.52
N ASP A 73 11.96 5.68 -11.72
CA ASP A 73 11.72 5.64 -10.29
C ASP A 73 10.23 5.83 -10.03
N VAL A 74 9.60 4.87 -9.39
CA VAL A 74 8.16 4.88 -9.12
C VAL A 74 7.85 4.79 -7.64
N LEU A 75 6.78 5.46 -7.24
CA LEU A 75 6.30 5.49 -5.88
C LEU A 75 5.05 4.62 -5.72
N GLU A 76 5.02 3.84 -4.65
CA GLU A 76 3.82 3.20 -4.11
C GLU A 76 3.34 3.96 -2.87
N ILE A 77 2.03 4.12 -2.74
CA ILE A 77 1.38 4.55 -1.51
C ILE A 77 0.26 3.58 -1.18
N VAL A 78 0.36 2.90 -0.04
CA VAL A 78 -0.50 1.76 0.26
C VAL A 78 -0.57 1.49 1.76
N GLY A 79 -1.71 1.02 2.25
CA GLY A 79 -1.86 0.44 3.58
C GLY A 79 -1.98 -1.08 3.51
N THR A 80 -1.64 -1.76 4.60
CA THR A 80 -1.86 -3.21 4.75
C THR A 80 -3.34 -3.57 4.74
N GLY A 81 -4.19 -2.61 5.09
CA GLY A 81 -5.59 -2.86 5.40
C GLY A 81 -5.77 -3.61 6.71
N GLY A 82 -7.03 -3.92 7.04
CA GLY A 82 -7.35 -4.71 8.23
C GLY A 82 -7.17 -3.97 9.56
N ASP A 83 -7.06 -2.67 9.53
CA ASP A 83 -6.92 -1.76 10.67
C ASP A 83 -8.25 -1.50 11.42
N GLY A 84 -9.39 -1.84 10.80
CA GLY A 84 -10.72 -1.66 11.37
C GLY A 84 -11.20 -0.21 11.44
N SER A 85 -10.48 0.74 10.86
CA SER A 85 -10.81 2.18 10.90
C SER A 85 -12.05 2.55 10.11
N ASN A 86 -12.36 1.81 9.03
CA ASN A 86 -13.35 2.18 8.02
C ASN A 86 -13.14 3.59 7.45
N SER A 87 -11.90 4.03 7.35
CA SER A 87 -11.55 5.31 6.75
C SER A 87 -11.97 5.38 5.27
N PHE A 88 -12.19 6.59 4.77
CA PHE A 88 -12.28 6.76 3.31
C PHE A 88 -10.95 6.42 2.64
N ASN A 89 -10.92 6.31 1.32
CA ASN A 89 -9.73 5.86 0.59
C ASN A 89 -8.63 6.95 0.54
N ILE A 90 -7.96 7.19 1.67
CA ILE A 90 -6.95 8.25 1.86
C ILE A 90 -5.81 8.08 0.88
N SER A 91 -5.12 6.94 0.90
CA SER A 91 -3.97 6.68 0.02
C SER A 91 -4.32 6.69 -1.47
N THR A 92 -5.55 6.26 -1.84
CA THR A 92 -6.00 6.33 -3.23
C THR A 92 -6.22 7.77 -3.68
N THR A 93 -6.82 8.61 -2.84
CA THR A 93 -6.98 10.04 -3.12
C THR A 93 -5.61 10.74 -3.16
N ALA A 94 -4.73 10.44 -2.19
CA ALA A 94 -3.37 10.97 -2.14
C ALA A 94 -2.55 10.62 -3.39
N SER A 95 -2.72 9.42 -3.97
CA SER A 95 -2.00 9.00 -5.18
C SER A 95 -2.22 9.93 -6.37
N LEU A 96 -3.41 10.52 -6.50
CA LEU A 96 -3.73 11.50 -7.54
C LEU A 96 -2.99 12.83 -7.31
N VAL A 97 -2.89 13.27 -6.05
CA VAL A 97 -2.15 14.48 -5.67
C VAL A 97 -0.65 14.28 -5.92
N ILE A 98 -0.11 13.14 -5.53
CA ILE A 98 1.30 12.78 -5.74
C ILE A 98 1.65 12.78 -7.23
N ALA A 99 0.81 12.13 -8.06
CA ALA A 99 1.01 12.09 -9.50
C ALA A 99 0.89 13.49 -10.14
N ALA A 100 0.00 14.35 -9.65
CA ALA A 100 -0.09 15.76 -10.07
C ALA A 100 1.18 16.55 -9.74
N GLY A 101 1.90 16.18 -8.68
CA GLY A 101 3.22 16.72 -8.31
C GLY A 101 4.38 16.19 -9.18
N GLY A 102 4.08 15.43 -10.23
CA GLY A 102 5.08 14.90 -11.18
C GLY A 102 5.92 13.76 -10.63
N VAL A 103 5.38 12.98 -9.70
CA VAL A 103 5.96 11.71 -9.23
C VAL A 103 5.26 10.56 -9.94
N PRO A 104 5.98 9.65 -10.61
CA PRO A 104 5.36 8.46 -11.18
C PRO A 104 4.81 7.55 -10.07
N VAL A 105 3.51 7.28 -10.10
CA VAL A 105 2.80 6.45 -9.10
C VAL A 105 2.32 5.16 -9.73
N ALA A 106 2.85 4.03 -9.27
CA ALA A 106 2.36 2.70 -9.62
C ALA A 106 1.57 2.13 -8.43
N LYS A 107 0.29 2.52 -8.31
CA LYS A 107 -0.52 2.12 -7.16
C LYS A 107 -0.99 0.68 -7.29
N HIS A 108 -0.52 -0.19 -6.41
CA HIS A 108 -1.03 -1.55 -6.27
C HIS A 108 -2.23 -1.58 -5.31
N GLY A 109 -3.24 -2.37 -5.63
CA GLY A 109 -4.41 -2.44 -4.77
C GLY A 109 -5.43 -3.50 -5.19
N ASN A 110 -6.42 -3.68 -4.32
CA ASN A 110 -7.47 -4.69 -4.51
C ASN A 110 -8.84 -4.13 -4.13
N ARG A 111 -9.86 -4.93 -4.30
CA ARG A 111 -11.19 -4.70 -3.75
C ARG A 111 -11.17 -4.81 -2.22
N ALA A 112 -12.18 -4.25 -1.58
CA ALA A 112 -12.36 -4.35 -0.13
C ALA A 112 -12.33 -5.81 0.35
N ALA A 113 -11.56 -6.06 1.42
CA ALA A 113 -11.55 -7.35 2.12
C ALA A 113 -12.38 -7.30 3.41
N SER A 114 -12.23 -6.24 4.20
CA SER A 114 -12.91 -6.02 5.49
C SER A 114 -13.60 -4.65 5.59
N SER A 115 -13.17 -3.67 4.80
CA SER A 115 -13.80 -2.35 4.69
C SER A 115 -14.98 -2.35 3.73
N LYS A 116 -15.67 -1.20 3.61
CA LYS A 116 -16.79 -1.04 2.65
C LYS A 116 -16.33 -0.71 1.23
N SER A 117 -15.11 -0.19 1.06
CA SER A 117 -14.57 0.25 -0.23
C SER A 117 -13.05 0.08 -0.24
N GLY A 118 -12.54 -0.77 -1.13
CA GLY A 118 -11.11 -0.89 -1.42
C GLY A 118 -10.65 0.13 -2.48
N ALA A 119 -9.34 0.16 -2.76
CA ALA A 119 -8.78 1.05 -3.77
C ALA A 119 -9.37 0.81 -5.17
N ALA A 120 -9.58 -0.46 -5.55
CA ALA A 120 -10.19 -0.83 -6.81
C ALA A 120 -11.64 -0.34 -6.90
N ASP A 121 -12.40 -0.49 -5.81
CA ASP A 121 -13.82 -0.15 -5.80
C ASP A 121 -14.05 1.35 -5.95
N VAL A 122 -13.27 2.19 -5.26
CA VAL A 122 -13.39 3.65 -5.37
C VAL A 122 -12.91 4.16 -6.73
N LEU A 123 -11.85 3.59 -7.32
CA LEU A 123 -11.39 3.97 -8.65
C LEU A 123 -12.41 3.64 -9.73
N GLU A 124 -13.05 2.47 -9.67
CA GLU A 124 -14.18 2.15 -10.54
C GLU A 124 -15.35 3.13 -10.37
N ALA A 125 -15.71 3.48 -9.12
CA ALA A 125 -16.77 4.44 -8.84
C ALA A 125 -16.43 5.86 -9.33
N LEU A 126 -15.14 6.22 -9.42
CA LEU A 126 -14.66 7.46 -10.03
C LEU A 126 -14.69 7.43 -11.56
N GLY A 127 -14.84 6.26 -12.18
CA GLY A 127 -14.88 6.06 -13.63
C GLY A 127 -13.57 5.56 -14.25
N VAL A 128 -12.56 5.22 -13.43
CA VAL A 128 -11.30 4.65 -13.91
C VAL A 128 -11.52 3.19 -14.31
N LYS A 129 -11.08 2.79 -15.50
CA LYS A 129 -11.10 1.40 -15.95
C LYS A 129 -9.92 0.65 -15.34
N ILE A 130 -10.19 -0.15 -14.30
CA ILE A 130 -9.15 -0.86 -13.53
C ILE A 130 -8.77 -2.21 -14.14
N THR A 131 -9.64 -2.79 -14.97
CA THR A 131 -9.38 -4.09 -15.62
C THR A 131 -8.80 -3.83 -17.01
N ILE A 132 -7.54 -3.46 -17.05
CA ILE A 132 -6.76 -3.18 -18.25
C ILE A 132 -5.55 -4.11 -18.33
N PRO A 133 -5.00 -4.40 -19.53
CA PRO A 133 -3.80 -5.23 -19.66
C PRO A 133 -2.55 -4.49 -19.15
N PRO A 134 -1.47 -5.23 -18.78
CA PRO A 134 -0.25 -4.64 -18.24
C PRO A 134 0.38 -3.58 -19.16
N GLU A 135 0.31 -3.77 -20.48
CA GLU A 135 0.82 -2.83 -21.48
C GLU A 135 0.11 -1.47 -21.40
N LYS A 136 -1.21 -1.50 -21.13
CA LYS A 136 -1.99 -0.27 -20.93
C LYS A 136 -1.64 0.41 -19.61
N SER A 137 -1.37 -0.35 -18.54
CA SER A 137 -0.90 0.20 -17.27
C SER A 137 0.48 0.85 -17.43
N GLN A 138 1.37 0.27 -18.22
CA GLN A 138 2.66 0.86 -18.57
C GLN A 138 2.48 2.17 -19.35
N GLU A 139 1.63 2.18 -20.37
CA GLU A 139 1.32 3.38 -21.14
C GLU A 139 0.80 4.53 -20.26
N LEU A 140 -0.10 4.22 -19.30
CA LEU A 140 -0.62 5.20 -18.37
C LEU A 140 0.50 5.77 -17.49
N LEU A 141 1.35 4.90 -16.92
CA LEU A 141 2.46 5.32 -16.09
C LEU A 141 3.44 6.24 -16.86
N GLU A 142 3.76 5.90 -18.09
CA GLU A 142 4.66 6.68 -18.95
C GLU A 142 4.05 8.01 -19.41
N LYS A 143 2.77 8.04 -19.78
CA LYS A 143 2.14 9.22 -20.37
C LYS A 143 1.59 10.22 -19.34
N ILE A 144 0.96 9.69 -18.28
CA ILE A 144 0.29 10.55 -17.27
C ILE A 144 0.85 10.41 -15.86
N GLY A 145 1.87 9.56 -15.67
CA GLY A 145 2.56 9.40 -14.39
C GLY A 145 1.75 8.67 -13.31
N ILE A 146 0.68 7.96 -13.67
CA ILE A 146 -0.09 7.16 -12.71
C ILE A 146 -0.70 5.94 -13.40
N CYS A 147 -0.63 4.80 -12.73
CA CYS A 147 -1.39 3.60 -13.10
C CYS A 147 -1.93 2.90 -11.85
N PHE A 148 -2.95 2.06 -12.04
CA PHE A 148 -3.47 1.17 -11.01
C PHE A 148 -3.21 -0.28 -11.38
N LEU A 149 -2.50 -0.98 -10.52
CA LEU A 149 -2.15 -2.39 -10.65
C LEU A 149 -3.16 -3.21 -9.86
N PHE A 150 -4.22 -3.63 -10.52
CA PHE A 150 -5.27 -4.42 -9.87
C PHE A 150 -4.73 -5.80 -9.50
N ALA A 151 -4.63 -6.10 -8.22
CA ALA A 151 -3.94 -7.27 -7.70
C ALA A 151 -4.39 -8.61 -8.34
N GLN A 152 -5.67 -8.74 -8.67
CA GLN A 152 -6.21 -9.96 -9.30
C GLN A 152 -5.66 -10.19 -10.71
N ASN A 153 -5.30 -9.13 -11.44
CA ASN A 153 -4.73 -9.23 -12.78
C ASN A 153 -3.24 -9.59 -12.75
N TYR A 154 -2.53 -9.19 -11.71
CA TYR A 154 -1.07 -9.35 -11.62
C TYR A 154 -0.63 -10.56 -10.80
N HIS A 155 -1.36 -10.90 -9.74
CA HIS A 155 -1.03 -12.01 -8.83
C HIS A 155 -1.94 -13.21 -9.05
N ILE A 156 -1.91 -13.79 -10.24
CA ILE A 156 -2.77 -14.93 -10.64
C ILE A 156 -2.57 -16.15 -9.72
N ALA A 157 -1.35 -16.34 -9.21
CA ALA A 157 -1.02 -17.42 -8.29
C ALA A 157 -1.79 -17.36 -6.95
N MET A 158 -2.32 -16.19 -6.58
CA MET A 158 -3.15 -16.04 -5.37
C MET A 158 -4.41 -16.91 -5.39
N LYS A 159 -4.85 -17.40 -6.55
CA LYS A 159 -5.96 -18.37 -6.65
C LYS A 159 -5.74 -19.64 -5.83
N TYR A 160 -4.48 -20.03 -5.59
CA TYR A 160 -4.17 -21.20 -4.77
C TYR A 160 -4.30 -20.93 -3.27
N VAL A 161 -4.08 -19.70 -2.84
CA VAL A 161 -4.00 -19.29 -1.42
C VAL A 161 -5.28 -18.64 -0.93
N ALA A 162 -5.96 -17.88 -1.76
CA ALA A 162 -7.13 -17.09 -1.36
C ALA A 162 -8.25 -17.92 -0.69
N PRO A 163 -8.62 -19.12 -1.19
CA PRO A 163 -9.60 -19.98 -0.52
C PRO A 163 -9.15 -20.40 0.89
N ILE A 164 -7.86 -20.76 1.02
CA ILE A 164 -7.26 -21.20 2.29
C ILE A 164 -7.31 -20.06 3.32
N ARG A 165 -6.89 -18.85 2.94
CA ARG A 165 -6.93 -17.68 3.81
C ARG A 165 -8.34 -17.36 4.28
N LYS A 166 -9.32 -17.46 3.38
CA LYS A 166 -10.73 -17.23 3.70
C LYS A 166 -11.26 -18.24 4.72
N GLU A 167 -10.90 -19.51 4.57
CA GLU A 167 -11.33 -20.58 5.45
C GLU A 167 -10.64 -20.52 6.82
N LEU A 168 -9.34 -20.19 6.86
CA LEU A 168 -8.59 -19.99 8.10
C LEU A 168 -9.14 -18.83 8.95
N GLY A 169 -9.57 -17.73 8.35
CA GLY A 169 -10.15 -16.58 9.03
C GLY A 169 -9.21 -15.87 10.02
N ILE A 170 -7.92 -16.15 9.98
CA ILE A 170 -6.88 -15.51 10.83
C ILE A 170 -5.97 -14.64 9.99
N ARG A 171 -5.24 -13.74 10.66
CA ARG A 171 -4.12 -13.02 10.03
C ARG A 171 -2.97 -13.98 9.78
N THR A 172 -2.34 -13.85 8.61
CA THR A 172 -1.16 -14.61 8.18
C THR A 172 -0.18 -13.64 7.52
N VAL A 173 1.00 -14.12 7.15
CA VAL A 173 2.00 -13.33 6.41
C VAL A 173 1.39 -12.63 5.18
N PHE A 174 0.40 -13.20 4.52
CA PHE A 174 -0.29 -12.58 3.38
C PHE A 174 -1.03 -11.28 3.70
N ASN A 175 -1.25 -10.95 4.98
CA ASN A 175 -1.86 -9.66 5.35
C ASN A 175 -0.88 -8.49 5.22
N ILE A 176 0.42 -8.76 5.16
CA ILE A 176 1.48 -7.77 5.01
C ILE A 176 2.21 -7.88 3.66
N LEU A 177 2.01 -8.96 2.90
CA LEU A 177 2.69 -9.16 1.61
C LEU A 177 2.14 -8.30 0.47
N GLY A 178 0.87 -7.87 0.56
CA GLY A 178 0.25 -7.04 -0.49
C GLY A 178 1.07 -5.80 -0.84
N PRO A 179 1.33 -4.91 0.12
CA PRO A 179 2.19 -3.73 -0.06
C PRO A 179 3.59 -4.09 -0.59
N LEU A 180 4.20 -5.13 -0.04
CA LEU A 180 5.56 -5.56 -0.37
C LEU A 180 5.70 -6.23 -1.76
N SER A 181 4.60 -6.42 -2.48
CA SER A 181 4.57 -7.22 -3.73
C SER A 181 4.15 -6.41 -4.96
N ASN A 182 4.40 -5.10 -4.96
CA ASN A 182 4.06 -4.25 -6.10
C ASN A 182 4.67 -4.78 -7.41
N PRO A 183 3.86 -5.05 -8.45
CA PRO A 183 4.32 -5.60 -9.73
C PRO A 183 5.26 -4.68 -10.52
N ALA A 184 5.25 -3.37 -10.25
CA ALA A 184 6.16 -2.40 -10.85
C ALA A 184 7.53 -2.36 -10.13
N GLY A 185 7.70 -3.05 -9.00
CA GLY A 185 8.95 -3.02 -8.25
C GLY A 185 9.27 -1.62 -7.72
N ALA A 186 8.28 -0.92 -7.18
CA ALA A 186 8.44 0.44 -6.66
C ALA A 186 9.66 0.56 -5.75
N ASN A 187 10.50 1.56 -6.01
CA ASN A 187 11.71 1.85 -5.24
C ASN A 187 11.54 3.02 -4.27
N MET A 188 10.36 3.66 -4.28
CA MET A 188 9.91 4.62 -3.30
C MET A 188 8.55 4.16 -2.74
N GLU A 189 8.35 4.23 -1.41
CA GLU A 189 7.12 3.70 -0.83
C GLU A 189 6.72 4.41 0.47
N LEU A 190 5.44 4.76 0.58
CA LEU A 190 4.77 5.11 1.83
C LEU A 190 3.81 3.97 2.19
N MET A 191 4.19 3.19 3.20
CA MET A 191 3.41 2.03 3.66
C MET A 191 2.78 2.28 5.03
N GLY A 192 1.46 2.19 5.11
CA GLY A 192 0.76 2.13 6.38
C GLY A 192 0.59 0.69 6.89
N VAL A 193 0.66 0.50 8.20
CA VAL A 193 0.52 -0.81 8.84
C VAL A 193 -0.57 -0.80 9.92
N TYR A 194 -1.22 -1.96 10.11
CA TYR A 194 -2.31 -2.13 11.09
C TYR A 194 -1.82 -2.34 12.53
N ASP A 195 -0.52 -2.48 12.76
CA ASP A 195 0.09 -2.75 14.07
C ASP A 195 1.43 -2.03 14.17
N GLU A 196 1.65 -1.31 15.27
CA GLU A 196 2.86 -0.55 15.51
C GLU A 196 4.13 -1.43 15.53
N ALA A 197 3.99 -2.67 16.00
CA ALA A 197 5.11 -3.61 16.06
C ALA A 197 5.68 -3.96 14.65
N LEU A 198 4.92 -3.69 13.58
CA LEU A 198 5.34 -3.91 12.19
C LEU A 198 6.15 -2.74 11.61
N VAL A 199 6.16 -1.56 12.23
CA VAL A 199 6.76 -0.35 11.65
C VAL A 199 8.25 -0.54 11.34
N GLN A 200 9.04 -0.94 12.30
CA GLN A 200 10.49 -1.13 12.08
C GLN A 200 10.82 -2.39 11.26
N PRO A 201 10.23 -3.57 11.55
CA PRO A 201 10.49 -4.77 10.74
C PRO A 201 10.17 -4.59 9.26
N LEU A 202 9.03 -3.98 8.93
CA LEU A 202 8.64 -3.81 7.53
C LEU A 202 9.47 -2.73 6.81
N ALA A 203 9.98 -1.72 7.51
CA ALA A 203 10.96 -0.81 6.93
C ALA A 203 12.24 -1.55 6.49
N GLN A 204 12.73 -2.48 7.32
CA GLN A 204 13.87 -3.31 6.95
C GLN A 204 13.54 -4.25 5.77
N VAL A 205 12.35 -4.85 5.77
CA VAL A 205 11.90 -5.70 4.64
C VAL A 205 11.80 -4.89 3.35
N MET A 206 11.22 -3.69 3.38
CA MET A 206 11.14 -2.79 2.21
C MET A 206 12.55 -2.50 1.64
N ALA A 207 13.50 -2.15 2.50
CA ALA A 207 14.89 -1.90 2.07
C ALA A 207 15.53 -3.15 1.46
N ASN A 208 15.34 -4.33 2.05
CA ASN A 208 15.83 -5.61 1.52
C ASN A 208 15.21 -5.93 0.14
N LEU A 209 14.00 -5.45 -0.12
CA LEU A 209 13.27 -5.63 -1.39
C LEU A 209 13.58 -4.53 -2.44
N GLY A 210 14.49 -3.60 -2.14
CA GLY A 210 14.98 -2.60 -3.09
C GLY A 210 14.35 -1.21 -2.95
N VAL A 211 13.55 -0.95 -1.90
CA VAL A 211 13.09 0.42 -1.62
C VAL A 211 14.26 1.25 -1.09
N THR A 212 14.58 2.32 -1.79
CA THR A 212 15.71 3.21 -1.46
C THR A 212 15.30 4.40 -0.61
N ARG A 213 14.06 4.84 -0.75
CA ARG A 213 13.44 5.92 0.03
C ARG A 213 12.00 5.56 0.37
N GLY A 214 11.64 5.67 1.62
CA GLY A 214 10.28 5.32 2.03
C GLY A 214 10.00 5.57 3.50
N MET A 215 8.77 5.33 3.89
CA MET A 215 8.32 5.35 5.28
C MET A 215 7.36 4.21 5.54
N VAL A 216 7.51 3.56 6.70
CA VAL A 216 6.47 2.73 7.27
C VAL A 216 5.82 3.51 8.40
N VAL A 217 4.49 3.62 8.37
CA VAL A 217 3.73 4.47 9.28
C VAL A 217 2.61 3.70 9.99
N PHE A 218 2.31 4.10 11.22
CA PHE A 218 1.20 3.60 12.01
C PHE A 218 0.56 4.74 12.79
N GLY A 219 -0.68 5.07 12.45
CA GLY A 219 -1.49 5.97 13.26
C GLY A 219 -1.82 5.33 14.60
N GLN A 220 -1.46 5.98 15.72
CA GLN A 220 -1.62 5.42 17.08
C GLN A 220 -3.08 5.24 17.51
N ASP A 221 -4.02 5.64 16.66
CA ASP A 221 -5.45 5.31 16.72
C ASP A 221 -5.81 4.06 15.89
N SER A 222 -4.82 3.24 15.55
CA SER A 222 -4.93 2.03 14.71
C SER A 222 -5.31 2.34 13.27
N LEU A 223 -4.78 3.41 12.69
CA LEU A 223 -4.95 3.75 11.28
C LEU A 223 -3.69 3.37 10.49
N ASP A 224 -3.85 2.66 9.38
CA ASP A 224 -2.74 2.30 8.48
C ASP A 224 -2.42 3.43 7.47
N GLU A 225 -2.35 4.66 7.98
CA GLU A 225 -2.03 5.90 7.26
C GLU A 225 -1.36 6.90 8.24
N ILE A 226 -0.84 8.02 7.75
CA ILE A 226 -0.52 9.16 8.61
C ILE A 226 -1.83 9.76 9.11
N SER A 227 -2.04 9.70 10.42
CA SER A 227 -3.34 10.02 11.04
C SER A 227 -3.53 11.53 11.25
N MET A 228 -4.77 11.98 11.01
CA MET A 228 -5.25 13.30 11.42
C MET A 228 -5.89 13.31 12.82
N SER A 229 -6.15 12.14 13.41
CA SER A 229 -6.83 12.01 14.70
C SER A 229 -5.90 11.59 15.85
N ALA A 230 -4.66 11.17 15.53
CA ALA A 230 -3.68 10.71 16.53
C ALA A 230 -2.24 11.02 16.10
N PRO A 231 -1.25 10.88 16.99
CA PRO A 231 0.14 10.79 16.58
C PRO A 231 0.36 9.60 15.64
N THR A 232 1.40 9.67 14.83
CA THR A 232 1.78 8.59 13.89
C THR A 232 3.21 8.17 14.16
N SER A 233 3.42 6.89 14.46
CA SER A 233 4.76 6.29 14.56
C SER A 233 5.31 6.06 13.15
N VAL A 234 6.56 6.46 12.92
CA VAL A 234 7.23 6.41 11.61
C VAL A 234 8.57 5.72 11.73
N CYS A 235 8.90 4.89 10.74
CA CYS A 235 10.26 4.50 10.43
C CYS A 235 10.59 4.91 8.98
N GLU A 236 11.46 5.89 8.83
CA GLU A 236 11.89 6.43 7.53
C GLU A 236 13.12 5.68 7.03
N ILE A 237 13.12 5.37 5.74
CA ILE A 237 14.24 4.82 4.98
C ILE A 237 14.77 5.93 4.08
N LYS A 238 16.01 6.35 4.31
CA LYS A 238 16.66 7.38 3.48
C LYS A 238 18.18 7.15 3.47
N ASP A 239 18.77 7.09 2.28
CA ASP A 239 20.21 6.93 2.09
C ASP A 239 20.80 5.72 2.86
N GLY A 240 20.07 4.58 2.87
CA GLY A 240 20.43 3.36 3.57
C GLY A 240 20.35 3.43 5.10
N LYS A 241 19.74 4.51 5.64
CA LYS A 241 19.56 4.70 7.09
C LYS A 241 18.10 4.56 7.47
N PHE A 242 17.86 4.09 8.68
CA PHE A 242 16.54 3.98 9.30
C PHE A 242 16.43 4.99 10.43
N THR A 243 15.43 5.85 10.39
CA THR A 243 15.17 6.85 11.44
C THR A 243 13.74 6.72 11.94
N SER A 244 13.59 6.49 13.24
CA SER A 244 12.26 6.41 13.87
C SER A 244 11.92 7.70 14.57
N TYR A 245 10.69 8.17 14.38
CA TYR A 245 10.15 9.37 15.03
C TYR A 245 8.62 9.32 15.07
N VAL A 246 8.02 10.33 15.69
CA VAL A 246 6.56 10.48 15.76
C VAL A 246 6.16 11.76 15.06
N LEU A 247 5.14 11.68 14.21
CA LEU A 247 4.48 12.83 13.59
C LEU A 247 3.17 13.15 14.32
N THR A 248 2.81 14.42 14.33
CA THR A 248 1.49 14.85 14.79
C THR A 248 0.90 15.89 13.82
N PRO A 249 -0.43 15.97 13.67
CA PRO A 249 -1.07 16.95 12.80
C PRO A 249 -0.67 18.39 13.13
N GLU A 250 -0.45 18.69 14.40
CA GLU A 250 -0.10 20.02 14.91
C GLU A 250 1.24 20.54 14.38
N GLN A 251 2.18 19.63 14.04
CA GLN A 251 3.48 19.99 13.41
C GLN A 251 3.31 20.63 12.03
N PHE A 252 2.17 20.37 11.37
CA PHE A 252 1.82 20.91 10.06
C PHE A 252 0.79 22.04 10.13
N GLY A 253 0.51 22.55 11.34
CA GLY A 253 -0.48 23.62 11.56
C GLY A 253 -1.93 23.13 11.54
N TYR A 254 -2.17 21.83 11.52
CA TYR A 254 -3.50 21.26 11.53
C TYR A 254 -4.01 21.01 12.96
N LYS A 255 -5.30 21.19 13.14
CA LYS A 255 -5.97 20.79 14.39
C LYS A 255 -6.37 19.33 14.29
N ARG A 256 -6.00 18.55 15.29
CA ARG A 256 -6.40 17.14 15.39
C ARG A 256 -7.93 16.99 15.34
N CYS A 257 -8.40 16.07 14.50
CA CYS A 257 -9.81 15.77 14.36
C CYS A 257 -10.23 14.58 15.24
N GLN A 258 -11.52 14.25 15.25
CA GLN A 258 -12.01 12.98 15.77
C GLN A 258 -11.85 11.90 14.70
N LYS A 259 -11.63 10.64 15.11
CA LYS A 259 -11.43 9.51 14.17
C LYS A 259 -12.64 9.32 13.23
N GLU A 260 -13.84 9.55 13.73
CA GLU A 260 -15.09 9.45 13.00
C GLU A 260 -15.16 10.40 11.81
N GLU A 261 -14.48 11.54 11.87
CA GLU A 261 -14.41 12.52 10.77
C GLU A 261 -13.67 11.98 9.54
N LEU A 262 -12.84 10.93 9.72
CA LEU A 262 -12.11 10.26 8.64
C LEU A 262 -12.87 9.08 8.02
N GLN A 263 -14.04 8.73 8.56
CA GLN A 263 -14.80 7.59 8.07
C GLN A 263 -15.27 7.79 6.63
N GLY A 264 -15.21 6.69 5.89
CA GLY A 264 -15.77 6.55 4.57
C GLY A 264 -17.08 5.73 4.57
N GLY A 265 -17.51 5.37 3.38
CA GLY A 265 -18.73 4.62 3.15
C GLY A 265 -18.60 3.63 2.01
N THR A 266 -19.65 3.54 1.21
CA THR A 266 -19.69 2.77 -0.03
C THR A 266 -18.68 3.32 -1.05
N PRO A 267 -18.34 2.57 -2.12
CA PRO A 267 -17.49 3.08 -3.19
C PRO A 267 -17.96 4.42 -3.77
N GLN A 268 -19.27 4.60 -3.94
CA GLN A 268 -19.86 5.82 -4.46
C GLN A 268 -19.71 7.00 -3.49
N GLU A 269 -19.93 6.78 -2.20
CA GLU A 269 -19.71 7.80 -1.17
C GLU A 269 -18.23 8.19 -1.09
N ASN A 270 -17.31 7.23 -1.16
CA ASN A 270 -15.87 7.52 -1.15
C ASN A 270 -15.40 8.22 -2.43
N ALA A 271 -15.98 7.88 -3.59
CA ALA A 271 -15.73 8.60 -4.83
C ALA A 271 -16.21 10.06 -4.75
N ALA A 272 -17.37 10.31 -4.14
CA ALA A 272 -17.85 11.67 -3.89
C ALA A 272 -16.93 12.45 -2.94
N ILE A 273 -16.43 11.82 -1.86
CA ILE A 273 -15.46 12.41 -0.95
C ILE A 273 -14.16 12.78 -1.71
N THR A 274 -13.62 11.85 -2.50
CA THR A 274 -12.42 12.09 -3.31
C THR A 274 -12.61 13.27 -4.26
N ARG A 275 -13.73 13.32 -5.00
CA ARG A 275 -14.03 14.44 -5.90
C ARG A 275 -14.15 15.77 -5.13
N ALA A 276 -14.90 15.80 -4.02
CA ALA A 276 -15.08 17.00 -3.22
C ALA A 276 -13.74 17.56 -2.70
N ILE A 277 -12.78 16.67 -2.32
CA ILE A 277 -11.43 17.08 -1.93
C ILE A 277 -10.70 17.70 -3.11
N LEU A 278 -10.67 17.01 -4.26
CA LEU A 278 -9.92 17.46 -5.45
C LEU A 278 -10.53 18.71 -6.11
N GLU A 279 -11.83 18.93 -5.94
CA GLU A 279 -12.55 20.14 -6.38
C GLU A 279 -12.46 21.31 -5.39
N GLY A 280 -11.77 21.11 -4.24
CA GLY A 280 -11.64 22.13 -3.20
C GLY A 280 -12.92 22.41 -2.38
N GLN A 281 -13.92 21.55 -2.49
CA GLN A 281 -15.19 21.67 -1.76
C GLN A 281 -15.09 21.13 -0.33
N GLU A 282 -14.32 20.06 -0.13
CA GLU A 282 -13.98 19.52 1.19
C GLU A 282 -12.65 20.14 1.65
N THR A 283 -12.70 20.91 2.73
CA THR A 283 -11.55 21.64 3.28
C THR A 283 -11.14 21.21 4.69
N GLY A 284 -11.88 20.28 5.28
CA GLY A 284 -11.71 19.80 6.65
C GLY A 284 -10.72 18.65 6.81
N ALA A 285 -10.99 17.82 7.78
CA ALA A 285 -10.10 16.72 8.21
C ALA A 285 -9.76 15.73 7.10
N LYS A 286 -10.70 15.42 6.21
CA LYS A 286 -10.46 14.48 5.11
C LYS A 286 -9.43 15.03 4.10
N ARG A 287 -9.56 16.32 3.73
CA ARG A 287 -8.56 16.98 2.87
C ARG A 287 -7.19 17.01 3.56
N GLN A 288 -7.16 17.37 4.84
CA GLN A 288 -5.92 17.44 5.61
C GLN A 288 -5.23 16.06 5.71
N ALA A 289 -6.00 14.98 5.90
CA ALA A 289 -5.45 13.61 5.87
C ALA A 289 -4.81 13.27 4.52
N VAL A 290 -5.46 13.66 3.40
CA VAL A 290 -4.87 13.49 2.06
C VAL A 290 -3.58 14.31 1.93
N CYS A 291 -3.57 15.57 2.38
CA CYS A 291 -2.38 16.43 2.30
C CYS A 291 -1.21 15.89 3.13
N LEU A 292 -1.46 15.32 4.32
CA LEU A 292 -0.40 14.70 5.14
C LEU A 292 0.23 13.51 4.41
N ASN A 293 -0.59 12.59 3.90
CA ASN A 293 -0.10 11.38 3.25
C ASN A 293 0.53 11.68 1.89
N ALA A 294 -0.08 12.55 1.08
CA ALA A 294 0.51 12.99 -0.18
C ALA A 294 1.79 13.80 0.04
N GLY A 295 1.82 14.69 1.04
CA GLY A 295 2.99 15.49 1.37
C GLY A 295 4.18 14.65 1.81
N ALA A 296 3.97 13.63 2.62
CA ALA A 296 5.01 12.67 3.00
C ALA A 296 5.56 11.93 1.77
N ALA A 297 4.69 11.49 0.87
CA ALA A 297 5.10 10.82 -0.35
C ALA A 297 5.85 11.76 -1.32
N LEU A 298 5.44 13.02 -1.44
CA LEU A 298 6.16 14.04 -2.20
C LEU A 298 7.56 14.30 -1.62
N TYR A 299 7.71 14.33 -0.31
CA TYR A 299 9.00 14.40 0.36
C TYR A 299 9.85 13.15 0.09
N ILE A 300 9.29 11.95 0.21
CA ILE A 300 9.96 10.68 -0.14
C ILE A 300 10.51 10.75 -1.57
N ALA A 301 9.72 11.27 -2.51
CA ALA A 301 10.09 11.39 -3.91
C ALA A 301 11.05 12.56 -4.21
N GLY A 302 11.45 13.34 -3.20
CA GLY A 302 12.39 14.47 -3.38
C GLY A 302 11.79 15.67 -4.09
N LYS A 303 10.45 15.81 -4.07
CA LYS A 303 9.74 17.00 -4.60
C LYS A 303 9.65 18.12 -3.57
N ALA A 304 10.02 17.84 -2.33
CA ALA A 304 10.06 18.78 -1.21
C ALA A 304 11.27 18.46 -0.33
N ASP A 305 11.83 19.48 0.31
CA ASP A 305 13.04 19.36 1.12
C ASP A 305 12.76 18.70 2.49
N ASP A 306 11.55 18.91 3.01
CA ASP A 306 11.06 18.35 4.27
C ASP A 306 9.56 18.02 4.21
N LEU A 307 9.06 17.39 5.27
CA LEU A 307 7.66 17.00 5.36
C LEU A 307 6.69 18.18 5.33
N ALA A 308 7.04 19.30 5.96
CA ALA A 308 6.17 20.48 6.01
C ALA A 308 6.01 21.11 4.64
N SER A 309 7.10 21.26 3.89
CA SER A 309 7.05 21.74 2.50
C SER A 309 6.34 20.75 1.58
N GLY A 310 6.44 19.43 1.85
CA GLY A 310 5.69 18.42 1.11
C GLY A 310 4.19 18.54 1.33
N VAL A 311 3.74 18.73 2.56
CA VAL A 311 2.32 18.96 2.88
C VAL A 311 1.80 20.23 2.20
N LYS A 312 2.56 21.31 2.26
CA LYS A 312 2.21 22.57 1.58
C LYS A 312 2.09 22.40 0.06
N LEU A 313 3.02 21.67 -0.55
CA LEU A 313 2.95 21.35 -1.97
C LEU A 313 1.68 20.52 -2.30
N ALA A 314 1.30 19.56 -1.46
CA ALA A 314 0.06 18.80 -1.64
C ALA A 314 -1.18 19.70 -1.58
N GLU A 315 -1.22 20.68 -0.67
CA GLU A 315 -2.29 21.70 -0.61
C GLU A 315 -2.35 22.53 -1.90
N GLU A 316 -1.22 23.01 -2.39
CA GLU A 316 -1.12 23.79 -3.63
C GLU A 316 -1.58 23.01 -4.86
N LEU A 317 -1.27 21.70 -4.94
CA LEU A 317 -1.69 20.83 -6.04
C LEU A 317 -3.20 20.57 -6.06
N ILE A 318 -3.84 20.55 -4.89
CA ILE A 318 -5.30 20.49 -4.79
C ILE A 318 -5.90 21.86 -5.16
N ASP A 319 -5.44 22.94 -4.54
CA ASP A 319 -6.01 24.29 -4.70
C ASP A 319 -5.88 24.83 -6.13
N SER A 320 -4.83 24.45 -6.86
CA SER A 320 -4.65 24.78 -8.27
C SER A 320 -5.52 23.97 -9.23
N GLY A 321 -6.21 22.92 -8.75
CA GLY A 321 -6.96 21.97 -9.58
C GLY A 321 -6.08 20.95 -10.32
N ALA A 322 -4.76 20.94 -10.10
CA ALA A 322 -3.85 19.99 -10.77
C ALA A 322 -4.18 18.53 -10.43
N ALA A 323 -4.54 18.25 -9.17
CA ALA A 323 -4.92 16.93 -8.74
C ALA A 323 -6.26 16.45 -9.34
N LEU A 324 -7.24 17.35 -9.48
CA LEU A 324 -8.49 17.06 -10.17
C LEU A 324 -8.24 16.73 -11.66
N LYS A 325 -7.43 17.57 -12.33
CA LYS A 325 -7.04 17.32 -13.71
C LYS A 325 -6.37 15.94 -13.87
N LYS A 326 -5.52 15.54 -12.92
CA LYS A 326 -4.87 14.23 -12.92
C LYS A 326 -5.89 13.08 -12.85
N LEU A 327 -6.93 13.21 -12.04
CA LEU A 327 -8.03 12.23 -12.00
C LEU A 327 -8.75 12.16 -13.35
N GLU A 328 -9.04 13.29 -13.97
CA GLU A 328 -9.74 13.32 -15.26
C GLU A 328 -8.90 12.70 -16.39
N GLU A 329 -7.59 13.02 -16.44
CA GLU A 329 -6.65 12.36 -17.34
C GLU A 329 -6.61 10.84 -17.13
N PHE A 330 -6.64 10.39 -15.88
CA PHE A 330 -6.62 8.98 -15.55
C PHE A 330 -7.90 8.27 -15.99
N ILE A 331 -9.07 8.89 -15.77
CA ILE A 331 -10.35 8.38 -16.25
C ILE A 331 -10.34 8.27 -17.79
N GLU A 332 -10.01 9.37 -18.46
CA GLU A 332 -10.01 9.42 -19.93
C GLU A 332 -9.08 8.36 -20.52
N MET A 333 -7.81 8.37 -20.12
CA MET A 333 -6.80 7.49 -20.70
C MET A 333 -6.99 6.02 -20.36
N SER A 334 -7.53 5.69 -19.19
CA SER A 334 -7.81 4.30 -18.81
C SER A 334 -8.96 3.70 -19.66
N ASN A 335 -9.88 4.53 -20.17
CA ASN A 335 -11.01 4.12 -21.00
C ASN A 335 -10.72 4.16 -22.51
N MET A 336 -9.62 4.79 -22.94
CA MET A 336 -9.17 4.71 -24.33
C MET A 336 -8.76 3.28 -24.69
N GLU A 337 -9.08 2.85 -25.93
CA GLU A 337 -8.70 1.53 -26.46
C GLU A 337 -7.20 1.45 -26.80
#